data_f391472199c37aced0a53de494b802c5
#
_entry.id   f391472199c37aced0a53de494b802c5
#
_cell.length_a   1.000
_cell.length_b   1.000
_cell.length_c   1.000
_cell.angle_alpha   90.00
_cell.angle_beta   90.00
_cell.angle_gamma   90.00
#
_symmetry.space_group_name_H-M   'P 1'
#
loop_
_entity.id
_entity.type
_entity.pdbx_description
1 polymer ?
#
loop_
_entity_poly.entity_id
_entity_poly.type
_entity_poly.pdbx_seq_one_letter_code
_entity_poly.pdbx_strand_id
1 'polypeptide(L)'
;LTTLGVVGGGFTGVETIGEINAFIKESNTDYYQNIDIKDVRVILINSGSRILPEMDEQLGKFALEELKKNNVEVILNNRVIDVESMIEDNENKENWLSLRGPKKIILKDNSHIIADTLIWTAGVVPEKSVINIACEHDKNGRIVTDKYLQIKGFKDTYAIGDCAFIIDPKTGNPYPPTAQHAIREGQVTAENIITSLKKELKSSKTIEIKENEQKKGESIETSKKEYLYKTRGIMATIGKRNGVAMIF
;
A
#
# COMPACT_ATOMS: atom_id res chain seq x y z
N LEU A 1 -28.55 -6.58 -14.63
CA LEU A 1 -27.58 -6.99 -13.59
C LEU A 1 -26.43 -5.99 -13.57
N THR A 2 -26.28 -5.27 -12.46
CA THR A 2 -25.16 -4.34 -12.28
C THR A 2 -24.00 -5.06 -11.58
N THR A 3 -22.80 -5.03 -12.15
CA THR A 3 -21.64 -5.71 -11.61
C THR A 3 -20.59 -4.71 -11.12
N LEU A 4 -20.17 -4.86 -9.87
CA LEU A 4 -19.06 -4.14 -9.27
C LEU A 4 -17.91 -5.11 -9.01
N GLY A 5 -16.77 -4.85 -9.63
CA GLY A 5 -15.55 -5.64 -9.51
C GLY A 5 -14.47 -4.94 -8.71
N VAL A 6 -13.83 -5.65 -7.79
CA VAL A 6 -12.59 -5.21 -7.12
C VAL A 6 -11.48 -6.18 -7.47
N VAL A 7 -10.33 -5.68 -7.90
CA VAL A 7 -9.15 -6.48 -8.23
C VAL A 7 -8.09 -6.31 -7.16
N GLY A 8 -7.71 -7.41 -6.53
CA GLY A 8 -6.70 -7.48 -5.47
C GLY A 8 -7.29 -7.95 -4.14
N GLY A 9 -6.79 -9.08 -3.63
CA GLY A 9 -7.23 -9.71 -2.38
C GLY A 9 -6.38 -9.35 -1.16
N GLY A 10 -5.59 -8.27 -1.22
CA GLY A 10 -4.88 -7.70 -0.06
C GLY A 10 -5.81 -6.88 0.84
N PHE A 11 -5.25 -6.19 1.83
CA PHE A 11 -6.00 -5.37 2.79
C PHE A 11 -6.96 -4.40 2.10
N THR A 12 -6.44 -3.56 1.21
CA THR A 12 -7.24 -2.54 0.52
C THR A 12 -8.42 -3.14 -0.23
N GLY A 13 -8.21 -4.24 -0.95
CA GLY A 13 -9.29 -4.86 -1.73
C GLY A 13 -10.37 -5.50 -0.86
N VAL A 14 -9.97 -6.19 0.20
CA VAL A 14 -10.90 -6.84 1.13
C VAL A 14 -11.72 -5.80 1.90
N GLU A 15 -11.09 -4.75 2.41
CA GLU A 15 -11.77 -3.66 3.09
C GLU A 15 -12.71 -2.91 2.13
N THR A 16 -12.22 -2.55 0.95
CA THR A 16 -13.02 -1.83 -0.05
C THR A 16 -14.27 -2.62 -0.44
N ILE A 17 -14.12 -3.91 -0.77
CA ILE A 17 -15.29 -4.68 -1.21
C ILE A 17 -16.25 -4.97 -0.08
N GLY A 18 -15.74 -5.17 1.14
CA GLY A 18 -16.56 -5.36 2.34
C GLY A 18 -17.43 -4.15 2.63
N GLU A 19 -16.82 -2.94 2.65
CA GLU A 19 -17.53 -1.70 2.90
C GLU A 19 -18.51 -1.33 1.78
N ILE A 20 -18.11 -1.48 0.52
CA ILE A 20 -19.02 -1.22 -0.62
C ILE A 20 -20.21 -2.17 -0.59
N ASN A 21 -20.01 -3.46 -0.33
CA ASN A 21 -21.11 -4.42 -0.25
C ASN A 21 -22.08 -4.09 0.89
N ALA A 22 -21.55 -3.67 2.04
CA ALA A 22 -22.37 -3.21 3.17
C ALA A 22 -23.15 -1.94 2.81
N PHE A 23 -22.49 -0.97 2.16
CA PHE A 23 -23.13 0.26 1.69
C PHE A 23 -24.24 0.01 0.67
N ILE A 24 -24.01 -0.90 -0.30
CA ILE A 24 -25.03 -1.28 -1.30
C ILE A 24 -26.28 -1.85 -0.62
N LYS A 25 -26.11 -2.75 0.36
CA LYS A 25 -27.22 -3.36 1.10
C LYS A 25 -28.02 -2.32 1.89
N GLU A 26 -27.31 -1.42 2.58
CA GLU A 26 -27.94 -0.35 3.36
C GLU A 26 -28.67 0.63 2.45
N SER A 27 -28.03 1.08 1.37
CA SER A 27 -28.64 1.98 0.40
C SER A 27 -29.85 1.37 -0.29
N ASN A 28 -29.84 0.07 -0.60
CA ASN A 28 -30.97 -0.63 -1.18
C ASN A 28 -32.17 -0.64 -0.21
N THR A 29 -31.91 -0.91 1.08
CA THR A 29 -32.96 -0.90 2.10
C THR A 29 -33.55 0.49 2.31
N ASP A 30 -32.72 1.52 2.37
CA ASP A 30 -33.11 2.86 2.79
C ASP A 30 -33.61 3.74 1.64
N TYR A 31 -33.05 3.60 0.43
CA TYR A 31 -33.27 4.54 -0.66
C TYR A 31 -33.70 3.89 -1.98
N TYR A 32 -33.29 2.64 -2.26
CA TYR A 32 -33.47 1.99 -3.56
C TYR A 32 -34.30 0.72 -3.46
N GLN A 33 -35.40 0.76 -2.74
CA GLN A 33 -36.29 -0.39 -2.50
C GLN A 33 -36.88 -1.01 -3.76
N ASN A 34 -36.89 -0.28 -4.88
CA ASN A 34 -37.40 -0.76 -6.17
C ASN A 34 -36.35 -1.58 -6.95
N ILE A 35 -35.13 -1.66 -6.46
CA ILE A 35 -34.04 -2.45 -7.06
C ILE A 35 -33.95 -3.77 -6.29
N ASP A 36 -34.08 -4.91 -6.99
CA ASP A 36 -33.79 -6.19 -6.36
C ASP A 36 -32.29 -6.30 -6.11
N ILE A 37 -31.89 -6.48 -4.85
CA ILE A 37 -30.51 -6.63 -4.47
C ILE A 37 -29.80 -7.79 -5.19
N LYS A 38 -30.55 -8.76 -5.69
CA LYS A 38 -30.05 -9.87 -6.51
C LYS A 38 -29.58 -9.42 -7.89
N ASP A 39 -30.01 -8.24 -8.34
CA ASP A 39 -29.54 -7.65 -9.59
C ASP A 39 -28.19 -6.92 -9.44
N VAL A 40 -27.66 -6.86 -8.22
CA VAL A 40 -26.33 -6.29 -7.95
C VAL A 40 -25.35 -7.41 -7.64
N ARG A 41 -24.36 -7.56 -8.50
CA ARG A 41 -23.27 -8.54 -8.37
C ARG A 41 -22.00 -7.85 -7.88
N VAL A 42 -21.42 -8.33 -6.77
CA VAL A 42 -20.20 -7.80 -6.17
C VAL A 42 -19.13 -8.87 -6.21
N ILE A 43 -17.98 -8.59 -6.87
CA ILE A 43 -16.95 -9.59 -7.15
C ILE A 43 -15.58 -9.10 -6.69
N LEU A 44 -14.86 -9.94 -5.96
CA LEU A 44 -13.44 -9.79 -5.67
C LEU A 44 -12.62 -10.76 -6.54
N ILE A 45 -11.68 -10.23 -7.31
CA ILE A 45 -10.79 -11.03 -8.15
C ILE A 45 -9.38 -11.00 -7.56
N ASN A 46 -8.81 -12.15 -7.27
CA ASN A 46 -7.46 -12.27 -6.71
C ASN A 46 -6.61 -13.30 -7.45
N SER A 47 -5.38 -12.91 -7.78
CA SER A 47 -4.43 -13.79 -8.47
C SER A 47 -3.84 -14.89 -7.57
N GLY A 48 -3.87 -14.71 -6.26
CA GLY A 48 -3.38 -15.68 -5.28
C GLY A 48 -4.43 -16.70 -4.87
N SER A 49 -3.98 -17.74 -4.19
CA SER A 49 -4.83 -18.83 -3.68
C SER A 49 -5.64 -18.44 -2.43
N ARG A 50 -5.32 -17.31 -1.80
CA ARG A 50 -6.02 -16.80 -0.62
C ARG A 50 -6.06 -15.27 -0.61
N ILE A 51 -7.00 -14.71 0.10
CA ILE A 51 -7.05 -13.29 0.43
C ILE A 51 -6.24 -13.01 1.70
N LEU A 52 -5.89 -11.73 1.93
CA LEU A 52 -5.09 -11.29 3.09
C LEU A 52 -3.83 -12.15 3.30
N PRO A 53 -2.93 -12.26 2.31
CA PRO A 53 -1.78 -13.17 2.37
C PRO A 53 -0.80 -12.83 3.51
N GLU A 54 -0.81 -11.60 4.01
CA GLU A 54 0.02 -11.12 5.11
C GLU A 54 -0.51 -11.53 6.50
N MET A 55 -1.75 -12.02 6.58
CA MET A 55 -2.36 -12.49 7.81
C MET A 55 -2.22 -14.00 7.96
N ASP A 56 -2.48 -14.48 9.17
CA ASP A 56 -2.61 -15.92 9.44
C ASP A 56 -3.64 -16.56 8.50
N GLU A 57 -3.41 -17.83 8.14
CA GLU A 57 -4.27 -18.55 7.19
C GLU A 57 -5.71 -18.68 7.69
N GLN A 58 -5.89 -18.89 9.01
CA GLN A 58 -7.21 -19.03 9.61
C GLN A 58 -8.00 -17.71 9.53
N LEU A 59 -7.32 -16.59 9.75
CA LEU A 59 -7.93 -15.25 9.62
C LEU A 59 -8.31 -14.94 8.17
N GLY A 60 -7.44 -15.31 7.21
CA GLY A 60 -7.76 -15.18 5.79
C GLY A 60 -8.95 -16.05 5.35
N LYS A 61 -9.07 -17.28 5.87
CA LYS A 61 -10.22 -18.15 5.65
C LYS A 61 -11.49 -17.55 6.23
N PHE A 62 -11.44 -17.08 7.48
CA PHE A 62 -12.58 -16.40 8.11
C PHE A 62 -13.06 -15.20 7.28
N ALA A 63 -12.12 -14.37 6.82
CA ALA A 63 -12.44 -13.21 5.98
C ALA A 63 -13.13 -13.64 4.66
N LEU A 64 -12.65 -14.70 4.03
CA LEU A 64 -13.23 -15.25 2.81
C LEU A 64 -14.66 -15.76 3.04
N GLU A 65 -14.88 -16.48 4.14
CA GLU A 65 -16.21 -16.98 4.49
C GLU A 65 -17.21 -15.86 4.79
N GLU A 66 -16.77 -14.82 5.51
CA GLU A 66 -17.61 -13.65 5.79
C GLU A 66 -17.95 -12.87 4.52
N LEU A 67 -17.04 -12.69 3.58
CA LEU A 67 -17.35 -12.09 2.29
C LEU A 67 -18.39 -12.92 1.52
N LYS A 68 -18.18 -14.24 1.42
CA LYS A 68 -19.11 -15.16 0.72
C LYS A 68 -20.50 -15.19 1.38
N LYS A 69 -20.57 -15.25 2.70
CA LYS A 69 -21.81 -15.18 3.49
C LYS A 69 -22.57 -13.88 3.22
N ASN A 70 -21.86 -12.82 2.91
CA ASN A 70 -22.40 -11.54 2.54
C ASN A 70 -22.72 -11.40 1.04
N ASN A 71 -22.73 -12.50 0.28
CA ASN A 71 -22.99 -12.56 -1.15
C ASN A 71 -21.93 -11.84 -2.02
N VAL A 72 -20.71 -11.73 -1.54
CA VAL A 72 -19.58 -11.31 -2.38
C VAL A 72 -19.03 -12.55 -3.09
N GLU A 73 -19.00 -12.51 -4.40
CA GLU A 73 -18.32 -13.54 -5.20
C GLU A 73 -16.80 -13.33 -5.10
N VAL A 74 -16.05 -14.39 -4.80
CA VAL A 74 -14.59 -14.32 -4.69
C VAL A 74 -13.95 -15.30 -5.65
N ILE A 75 -13.21 -14.77 -6.61
CA ILE A 75 -12.44 -15.53 -7.60
C ILE A 75 -10.98 -15.54 -7.16
N LEU A 76 -10.48 -16.72 -6.85
CA LEU A 76 -9.08 -16.95 -6.46
C LEU A 76 -8.31 -17.64 -7.59
N ASN A 77 -6.97 -17.60 -7.51
CA ASN A 77 -6.06 -18.23 -8.48
C ASN A 77 -6.23 -17.72 -9.92
N ASN A 78 -6.88 -16.58 -10.11
CA ASN A 78 -7.08 -16.04 -11.43
C ASN A 78 -6.61 -14.57 -11.49
N ARG A 79 -5.72 -14.30 -12.42
CA ARG A 79 -5.12 -12.97 -12.60
C ARG A 79 -5.85 -12.21 -13.69
N VAL A 80 -6.17 -10.96 -13.43
CA VAL A 80 -6.56 -10.04 -14.51
C VAL A 80 -5.33 -9.75 -15.37
N ILE A 81 -5.44 -10.02 -16.65
CA ILE A 81 -4.36 -9.81 -17.63
C ILE A 81 -4.60 -8.59 -18.52
N ASP A 82 -5.87 -8.21 -18.70
CA ASP A 82 -6.23 -7.02 -19.45
C ASP A 82 -7.60 -6.50 -19.02
N VAL A 83 -7.87 -5.22 -19.31
CA VAL A 83 -9.15 -4.55 -19.08
C VAL A 83 -9.48 -3.68 -20.30
N GLU A 84 -10.51 -4.07 -21.04
CA GLU A 84 -11.00 -3.37 -22.22
C GLU A 84 -12.19 -2.47 -21.87
N SER A 85 -12.21 -1.23 -22.36
CA SER A 85 -13.42 -0.41 -22.31
C SER A 85 -14.43 -0.90 -23.34
N MET A 86 -15.69 -1.06 -22.94
CA MET A 86 -16.75 -1.44 -23.85
C MET A 86 -17.43 -0.23 -24.54
N ILE A 87 -17.02 0.98 -24.19
CA ILE A 87 -17.44 2.20 -24.89
C ILE A 87 -16.33 2.55 -25.87
N GLU A 88 -16.66 2.58 -27.17
CA GLU A 88 -15.78 3.11 -28.19
C GLU A 88 -15.76 4.64 -28.11
N ASP A 89 -14.69 5.19 -27.59
CA ASP A 89 -14.45 6.63 -27.62
C ASP A 89 -13.60 6.95 -28.87
N ASN A 90 -14.26 7.45 -29.91
CA ASN A 90 -13.59 7.79 -31.20
C ASN A 90 -12.70 9.04 -31.10
N GLU A 91 -12.66 9.73 -29.99
CA GLU A 91 -11.89 10.97 -29.81
C GLU A 91 -11.13 10.98 -28.47
N ASN A 92 -9.84 10.67 -28.54
CA ASN A 92 -8.84 10.78 -27.45
C ASN A 92 -8.84 9.69 -26.35
N LYS A 93 -7.88 8.77 -26.47
CA LYS A 93 -7.56 7.74 -25.46
C LYS A 93 -7.09 8.28 -24.10
N GLU A 94 -6.90 9.57 -23.95
CA GLU A 94 -6.50 10.23 -22.69
C GLU A 94 -7.67 10.87 -21.92
N ASN A 95 -8.90 10.73 -22.43
CA ASN A 95 -10.05 11.38 -21.79
C ASN A 95 -10.56 10.56 -20.59
N TRP A 96 -10.72 11.21 -19.43
CA TRP A 96 -11.34 10.62 -18.23
C TRP A 96 -12.73 9.99 -18.49
N LEU A 97 -13.42 10.37 -19.58
CA LEU A 97 -14.66 9.76 -20.06
C LEU A 97 -14.47 8.29 -20.49
N SER A 98 -13.29 7.90 -20.96
CA SER A 98 -13.00 6.49 -21.27
C SER A 98 -12.95 5.60 -20.03
N LEU A 99 -12.87 6.20 -18.84
CA LEU A 99 -12.98 5.49 -17.57
C LEU A 99 -14.42 5.18 -17.19
N ARG A 100 -15.40 5.80 -17.84
CA ARG A 100 -16.83 5.53 -17.61
C ARG A 100 -17.31 4.32 -18.40
N GLY A 101 -18.41 3.73 -17.94
CA GLY A 101 -19.11 2.61 -18.57
C GLY A 101 -18.48 1.25 -18.30
N PRO A 102 -19.13 0.21 -18.83
CA PRO A 102 -18.75 -1.17 -18.56
C PRO A 102 -17.33 -1.49 -19.04
N LYS A 103 -16.65 -2.33 -18.27
CA LYS A 103 -15.32 -2.84 -18.58
C LYS A 103 -15.40 -4.36 -18.77
N LYS A 104 -14.72 -4.85 -19.80
CA LYS A 104 -14.50 -6.27 -20.00
C LYS A 104 -13.16 -6.63 -19.36
N ILE A 105 -13.21 -7.39 -18.28
CA ILE A 105 -12.06 -7.83 -17.51
C ILE A 105 -11.65 -9.19 -18.05
N ILE A 106 -10.44 -9.30 -18.59
CA ILE A 106 -9.91 -10.54 -19.17
C ILE A 106 -9.04 -11.23 -18.11
N LEU A 107 -9.33 -12.49 -17.85
CA LEU A 107 -8.64 -13.32 -16.86
C LEU A 107 -7.61 -14.24 -17.53
N LYS A 108 -6.65 -14.71 -16.74
CA LYS A 108 -5.54 -15.57 -17.21
C LYS A 108 -6.01 -16.88 -17.85
N ASP A 109 -7.16 -17.41 -17.44
CA ASP A 109 -7.77 -18.61 -18.02
C ASP A 109 -8.56 -18.33 -19.31
N ASN A 110 -8.46 -17.13 -19.87
CA ASN A 110 -9.20 -16.61 -21.03
C ASN A 110 -10.71 -16.42 -20.80
N SER A 111 -11.22 -16.60 -19.60
CA SER A 111 -12.55 -16.16 -19.25
C SER A 111 -12.62 -14.65 -19.13
N HIS A 112 -13.83 -14.08 -19.17
CA HIS A 112 -14.01 -12.65 -18.98
C HIS A 112 -15.23 -12.33 -18.10
N ILE A 113 -15.16 -11.16 -17.48
CA ILE A 113 -16.22 -10.60 -16.63
C ILE A 113 -16.51 -9.20 -17.14
N ILE A 114 -17.78 -8.88 -17.30
CA ILE A 114 -18.22 -7.51 -17.57
C ILE A 114 -18.59 -6.86 -16.24
N ALA A 115 -17.97 -5.73 -15.94
CA ALA A 115 -18.25 -4.95 -14.75
C ALA A 115 -18.58 -3.50 -15.12
N ASP A 116 -19.65 -2.96 -14.54
CA ASP A 116 -20.05 -1.57 -14.71
C ASP A 116 -19.13 -0.63 -13.95
N THR A 117 -18.61 -1.10 -12.83
CA THR A 117 -17.61 -0.40 -12.03
C THR A 117 -16.46 -1.35 -11.71
N LEU A 118 -15.23 -0.91 -11.94
CA LEU A 118 -14.03 -1.65 -11.62
C LEU A 118 -13.13 -0.81 -10.73
N ILE A 119 -12.75 -1.38 -9.58
CA ILE A 119 -11.81 -0.77 -8.64
C ILE A 119 -10.53 -1.61 -8.61
N TRP A 120 -9.41 -0.95 -8.89
CA TRP A 120 -8.10 -1.61 -8.92
C TRP A 120 -7.34 -1.36 -7.62
N THR A 121 -7.08 -2.44 -6.88
CA THR A 121 -6.31 -2.43 -5.62
C THR A 121 -5.13 -3.41 -5.65
N ALA A 122 -4.76 -3.91 -6.84
CA ALA A 122 -3.77 -4.96 -7.01
C ALA A 122 -2.33 -4.44 -7.03
N GLY A 123 -1.94 -3.72 -5.99
CA GLY A 123 -0.60 -3.23 -5.73
C GLY A 123 -0.38 -1.78 -6.11
N VAL A 124 0.74 -1.26 -5.62
CA VAL A 124 1.24 0.10 -5.85
C VAL A 124 2.69 0.01 -6.33
N VAL A 125 3.09 0.99 -7.12
CA VAL A 125 4.47 1.18 -7.55
C VAL A 125 4.88 2.63 -7.30
N PRO A 126 6.17 2.90 -7.09
CA PRO A 126 6.65 4.27 -6.98
C PRO A 126 6.34 5.08 -8.25
N GLU A 127 6.19 6.38 -8.07
CA GLU A 127 6.00 7.31 -9.18
C GLU A 127 7.22 7.33 -10.12
N LYS A 128 7.00 7.63 -11.41
CA LYS A 128 8.08 7.66 -12.41
C LYS A 128 9.23 8.57 -12.02
N SER A 129 8.95 9.69 -11.37
CA SER A 129 9.97 10.61 -10.84
C SER A 129 10.93 9.93 -9.87
N VAL A 130 10.43 9.01 -9.04
CA VAL A 130 11.21 8.22 -8.08
C VAL A 130 12.01 7.14 -8.81
N ILE A 131 11.37 6.42 -9.73
CA ILE A 131 12.02 5.34 -10.51
C ILE A 131 13.17 5.88 -11.36
N ASN A 132 13.07 7.12 -11.83
CA ASN A 132 14.09 7.77 -12.68
C ASN A 132 15.29 8.34 -11.89
N ILE A 133 15.28 8.29 -10.55
CA ILE A 133 16.46 8.70 -9.77
C ILE A 133 17.59 7.67 -10.03
N ALA A 134 18.77 8.15 -10.36
CA ALA A 134 19.92 7.30 -10.69
C ALA A 134 20.55 6.68 -9.42
N CYS A 135 19.83 5.76 -8.77
CA CYS A 135 20.25 5.02 -7.59
C CYS A 135 19.85 3.54 -7.68
N GLU A 136 20.20 2.75 -6.67
CA GLU A 136 19.79 1.35 -6.59
C GLU A 136 18.30 1.23 -6.30
N HIS A 137 17.58 0.40 -7.08
CA HIS A 137 16.16 0.10 -6.92
C HIS A 137 15.93 -1.40 -6.74
N ASP A 138 14.86 -1.76 -6.04
CA ASP A 138 14.37 -3.13 -6.03
C ASP A 138 13.62 -3.45 -7.34
N LYS A 139 13.18 -4.71 -7.46
CA LYS A 139 12.42 -5.19 -8.64
C LYS A 139 11.09 -4.47 -8.89
N ASN A 140 10.56 -3.75 -7.90
CA ASN A 140 9.32 -2.99 -7.97
C ASN A 140 9.56 -1.48 -8.17
N GLY A 141 10.81 -1.05 -8.34
CA GLY A 141 11.18 0.35 -8.52
C GLY A 141 11.35 1.15 -7.23
N ARG A 142 11.30 0.51 -6.04
CA ARG A 142 11.52 1.19 -4.77
C ARG A 142 13.00 1.44 -4.54
N ILE A 143 13.34 2.60 -4.00
CA ILE A 143 14.72 3.01 -3.71
C ILE A 143 15.31 2.17 -2.57
N VAL A 144 16.46 1.56 -2.80
CA VAL A 144 17.19 0.79 -1.78
C VAL A 144 17.89 1.75 -0.82
N THR A 145 17.61 1.61 0.48
CA THR A 145 18.26 2.41 1.52
C THR A 145 19.20 1.59 2.39
N ASP A 146 20.04 2.28 3.13
CA ASP A 146 20.78 1.69 4.23
C ASP A 146 19.91 1.62 5.52
N LYS A 147 20.50 1.11 6.60
CA LYS A 147 19.83 0.99 7.92
C LYS A 147 19.48 2.34 8.57
N TYR A 148 19.99 3.44 8.07
CA TYR A 148 19.71 4.80 8.51
C TYR A 148 18.70 5.51 7.63
N LEU A 149 18.07 4.79 6.68
CA LEU A 149 17.12 5.27 5.68
C LEU A 149 17.73 6.18 4.63
N GLN A 150 19.06 6.20 4.52
CA GLN A 150 19.80 7.00 3.56
C GLN A 150 19.93 6.23 2.23
N ILE A 151 19.79 6.95 1.10
CA ILE A 151 20.01 6.37 -0.23
C ILE A 151 21.49 6.08 -0.40
N LYS A 152 21.82 4.85 -0.74
CA LYS A 152 23.21 4.43 -0.96
C LYS A 152 23.87 5.27 -2.06
N GLY A 153 25.06 5.77 -1.77
CA GLY A 153 25.83 6.61 -2.69
C GLY A 153 25.44 8.10 -2.72
N PHE A 154 24.43 8.50 -1.96
CA PHE A 154 24.00 9.90 -1.86
C PHE A 154 24.25 10.42 -0.44
N LYS A 155 24.86 11.60 -0.35
CA LYS A 155 25.05 12.26 0.93
C LYS A 155 23.75 12.95 1.37
N ASP A 156 23.35 12.73 2.62
CA ASP A 156 22.22 13.40 3.28
C ASP A 156 20.89 13.38 2.51
N THR A 157 20.72 12.32 1.70
CA THR A 157 19.49 12.06 0.93
C THR A 157 18.84 10.79 1.44
N TYR A 158 17.54 10.82 1.70
CA TYR A 158 16.80 9.76 2.36
C TYR A 158 15.60 9.32 1.50
N ALA A 159 15.20 8.05 1.62
CA ALA A 159 13.96 7.54 1.07
C ALA A 159 13.16 6.82 2.17
N ILE A 160 11.87 7.09 2.24
CA ILE A 160 10.96 6.55 3.27
C ILE A 160 9.57 6.25 2.69
N GLY A 161 8.77 5.48 3.42
CA GLY A 161 7.41 5.11 3.01
C GLY A 161 7.40 4.13 1.83
N ASP A 162 6.30 4.14 1.09
CA ASP A 162 6.01 3.13 0.06
C ASP A 162 7.01 3.14 -1.11
N CYS A 163 7.73 4.23 -1.32
CA CYS A 163 8.76 4.33 -2.35
C CYS A 163 10.14 3.81 -1.91
N ALA A 164 10.32 3.42 -0.65
CA ALA A 164 11.58 2.92 -0.10
C ALA A 164 11.59 1.40 0.06
N PHE A 165 12.75 0.79 -0.20
CA PHE A 165 13.01 -0.62 0.07
C PHE A 165 13.99 -0.71 1.26
N ILE A 166 13.42 -0.98 2.43
CA ILE A 166 14.12 -0.96 3.71
C ILE A 166 14.14 -2.38 4.26
N ILE A 167 15.32 -2.92 4.53
CA ILE A 167 15.50 -4.27 5.07
C ILE A 167 15.44 -4.22 6.60
N ASP A 168 14.63 -5.10 7.19
CA ASP A 168 14.67 -5.39 8.62
C ASP A 168 15.96 -6.18 8.94
N PRO A 169 16.89 -5.61 9.71
CA PRO A 169 18.14 -6.28 10.01
C PRO A 169 17.99 -7.56 10.86
N LYS A 170 16.83 -7.75 11.50
CA LYS A 170 16.56 -8.94 12.31
C LYS A 170 16.08 -10.13 11.48
N THR A 171 15.27 -9.87 10.46
CA THR A 171 14.65 -10.92 9.65
C THR A 171 15.29 -11.08 8.28
N GLY A 172 16.02 -10.06 7.79
CA GLY A 172 16.55 -10.00 6.43
C GLY A 172 15.49 -9.74 5.36
N ASN A 173 14.22 -9.60 5.76
CA ASN A 173 13.12 -9.31 4.85
C ASN A 173 12.84 -7.81 4.78
N PRO A 174 12.28 -7.30 3.69
CA PRO A 174 11.85 -5.91 3.63
C PRO A 174 10.69 -5.64 4.58
N TYR A 175 10.70 -4.47 5.22
CA TYR A 175 9.53 -3.99 5.93
C TYR A 175 8.36 -3.81 4.97
N PRO A 176 7.12 -4.12 5.41
CA PRO A 176 5.94 -3.93 4.60
C PRO A 176 5.63 -2.43 4.42
N PRO A 177 5.19 -2.00 3.22
CA PRO A 177 4.79 -0.62 2.96
C PRO A 177 3.46 -0.34 3.66
N THR A 178 3.52 0.23 4.85
CA THR A 178 2.36 0.59 5.66
C THR A 178 2.53 1.95 6.30
N ALA A 179 1.42 2.64 6.57
CA ALA A 179 1.43 3.93 7.27
C ALA A 179 2.14 3.84 8.63
N GLN A 180 2.04 2.70 9.30
CA GLN A 180 2.73 2.44 10.57
C GLN A 180 4.25 2.57 10.44
N HIS A 181 4.83 1.99 9.38
CA HIS A 181 6.25 2.09 9.06
C HIS A 181 6.60 3.49 8.59
N ALA A 182 5.88 4.04 7.62
CA ALA A 182 6.16 5.35 7.04
C ALA A 182 6.25 6.48 8.09
N ILE A 183 5.33 6.51 9.06
CA ILE A 183 5.35 7.49 10.16
C ILE A 183 6.62 7.36 11.01
N ARG A 184 7.03 6.15 11.32
CA ARG A 184 8.22 5.91 12.16
C ARG A 184 9.52 6.14 11.40
N GLU A 185 9.54 5.79 10.14
CA GLU A 185 10.65 6.11 9.23
C GLU A 185 10.87 7.62 9.14
N GLY A 186 9.78 8.40 9.01
CA GLY A 186 9.82 9.85 9.03
C GLY A 186 10.44 10.41 10.33
N GLN A 187 10.08 9.83 11.48
CA GLN A 187 10.66 10.23 12.78
C GLN A 187 12.16 9.97 12.84
N VAL A 188 12.59 8.76 12.47
CA VAL A 188 14.03 8.38 12.48
C VAL A 188 14.81 9.22 11.46
N THR A 189 14.25 9.46 10.29
CA THR A 189 14.87 10.31 9.27
C THR A 189 15.07 11.74 9.76
N ALA A 190 14.06 12.33 10.40
CA ALA A 190 14.18 13.67 10.97
C ALA A 190 15.32 13.76 12.02
N GLU A 191 15.40 12.77 12.93
CA GLU A 191 16.49 12.69 13.91
C GLU A 191 17.87 12.58 13.22
N ASN A 192 17.97 11.78 12.16
CA ASN A 192 19.20 11.60 11.39
C ASN A 192 19.63 12.87 10.63
N ILE A 193 18.67 13.60 10.06
CA ILE A 193 18.92 14.90 9.41
C ILE A 193 19.45 15.91 10.45
N ILE A 194 18.78 16.02 11.59
CA ILE A 194 19.22 16.91 12.68
C ILE A 194 20.63 16.57 13.15
N THR A 195 20.95 15.28 13.27
CA THR A 195 22.28 14.80 13.66
C THR A 195 23.33 15.17 12.63
N SER A 196 23.06 15.01 11.33
CA SER A 196 23.94 15.42 10.25
C SER A 196 24.22 16.93 10.27
N LEU A 197 23.15 17.74 10.38
CA LEU A 197 23.28 19.21 10.43
C LEU A 197 24.08 19.70 11.65
N LYS A 198 23.83 19.11 12.82
CA LYS A 198 24.63 19.44 14.03
C LYS A 198 26.10 19.12 13.87
N LYS A 199 26.43 18.03 13.18
CA LYS A 199 27.81 17.63 12.90
C LYS A 199 28.48 18.62 11.94
N GLU A 200 27.79 19.05 10.88
CA GLU A 200 28.31 20.04 9.94
C GLU A 200 28.54 21.40 10.60
N LEU A 201 27.58 21.87 11.40
CA LEU A 201 27.72 23.12 12.15
C LEU A 201 28.89 23.11 13.15
N LYS A 202 29.14 21.98 13.81
CA LYS A 202 30.29 21.82 14.69
C LYS A 202 31.61 21.83 13.91
N SER A 203 31.71 21.15 12.77
CA SER A 203 32.89 21.15 11.94
C SER A 203 33.21 22.53 11.37
N SER A 204 32.21 23.30 10.98
CA SER A 204 32.38 24.68 10.51
C SER A 204 32.84 25.63 11.61
N LYS A 205 32.29 25.49 12.84
CA LYS A 205 32.75 26.29 14.01
C LYS A 205 34.15 25.92 14.49
N THR A 206 34.60 24.69 14.33
CA THR A 206 35.96 24.24 14.71
C THR A 206 37.04 24.84 13.79
N ILE A 207 36.67 25.28 12.60
CA ILE A 207 37.54 26.01 11.69
C ILE A 207 37.77 27.48 12.16
N GLU A 208 36.75 28.08 12.81
CA GLU A 208 36.82 29.45 13.33
C GLU A 208 37.40 29.58 14.76
N ILE A 209 37.39 28.47 15.54
CA ILE A 209 37.79 28.49 16.96
C ILE A 209 39.04 27.59 17.16
N LYS A 210 40.16 27.97 16.58
CA LYS A 210 41.47 27.51 17.04
C LYS A 210 42.10 28.54 18.00
N GLU A 211 41.31 29.10 18.92
CA GLU A 211 41.84 29.78 20.11
C GLU A 211 40.73 29.94 21.15
N ASN A 212 41.00 29.35 22.32
CA ASN A 212 40.34 29.57 23.60
C ASN A 212 39.07 28.80 23.99
N GLU A 213 39.27 28.08 25.08
CA GLU A 213 38.36 27.65 26.15
C GLU A 213 37.78 26.25 26.12
N GLN A 214 38.32 25.44 27.02
CA GLN A 214 37.68 24.29 27.63
C GLN A 214 36.34 24.70 28.25
N LYS A 215 35.24 24.28 27.64
CA LYS A 215 33.95 24.15 28.33
C LYS A 215 33.41 22.73 28.18
N LYS A 216 33.13 22.13 29.34
CA LYS A 216 32.39 20.87 29.51
C LYS A 216 31.15 20.90 28.60
N GLY A 217 31.18 20.18 27.50
CA GLY A 217 30.04 19.97 26.64
C GLY A 217 29.44 18.62 26.91
N GLU A 218 28.14 18.57 27.16
CA GLU A 218 27.32 17.38 27.11
C GLU A 218 27.65 16.57 25.85
N SER A 219 27.90 15.27 26.01
CA SER A 219 28.13 14.35 24.91
C SER A 219 26.83 14.21 24.11
N ILE A 220 26.64 15.09 23.12
CA ILE A 220 25.54 14.94 22.17
C ILE A 220 25.85 13.70 21.36
N GLU A 221 24.99 12.72 21.41
CA GLU A 221 25.03 11.51 20.61
C GLU A 221 25.18 11.91 19.13
N THR A 222 26.38 11.70 18.56
CA THR A 222 26.74 12.16 17.21
C THR A 222 26.58 11.07 16.16
N SER A 223 25.91 9.96 16.52
CA SER A 223 25.66 8.82 15.64
C SER A 223 24.22 8.85 15.10
N LYS A 224 24.09 8.54 13.80
CA LYS A 224 22.78 8.34 13.18
C LYS A 224 22.08 7.17 13.85
N LYS A 225 20.76 7.25 13.94
CA LYS A 225 19.88 6.23 14.51
C LYS A 225 19.48 5.23 13.43
N GLU A 226 19.65 3.94 13.73
CA GLU A 226 19.15 2.87 12.87
C GLU A 226 17.63 2.77 12.93
N TYR A 227 17.01 2.49 11.80
CA TYR A 227 15.60 2.19 11.76
C TYR A 227 15.34 0.75 12.24
N LEU A 228 14.69 0.65 13.38
CA LEU A 228 14.28 -0.63 13.96
C LEU A 228 12.84 -0.47 14.46
N TYR A 229 11.93 -1.21 13.89
CA TYR A 229 10.55 -1.17 14.31
C TYR A 229 9.91 -2.56 14.30
N LYS A 230 9.21 -2.89 15.35
CA LYS A 230 8.37 -4.09 15.41
C LYS A 230 6.92 -3.67 15.17
N THR A 231 6.29 -4.23 14.15
CA THR A 231 4.86 -4.07 13.89
C THR A 231 4.07 -4.50 15.14
N ARG A 232 3.14 -3.66 15.60
CA ARG A 232 2.34 -3.94 16.81
C ARG A 232 1.16 -4.84 16.53
N GLY A 233 0.70 -4.85 15.29
CA GLY A 233 -0.42 -5.63 14.81
C GLY A 233 -0.88 -5.15 13.45
N ILE A 234 -1.68 -5.97 12.82
CA ILE A 234 -2.35 -5.69 11.55
C ILE A 234 -3.81 -6.07 11.68
N MET A 235 -4.68 -5.32 11.02
CA MET A 235 -6.11 -5.59 11.03
C MET A 235 -6.72 -5.28 9.67
N ALA A 236 -7.84 -5.92 9.36
CA ALA A 236 -8.66 -5.65 8.19
C ALA A 236 -10.13 -5.64 8.58
N THR A 237 -10.89 -4.66 8.09
CA THR A 237 -12.34 -4.67 8.17
C THR A 237 -12.93 -5.52 7.04
N ILE A 238 -14.07 -6.16 7.30
CA ILE A 238 -14.78 -7.02 6.33
C ILE A 238 -16.24 -6.53 6.27
N GLY A 239 -16.39 -5.27 5.90
CA GLY A 239 -17.67 -4.59 5.97
C GLY A 239 -18.08 -4.27 7.41
N LYS A 240 -19.34 -3.87 7.56
CA LYS A 240 -19.86 -3.31 8.80
C LYS A 240 -19.84 -4.33 9.95
N ARG A 241 -19.19 -4.00 11.05
CA ARG A 241 -19.10 -4.78 12.32
C ARG A 241 -18.31 -6.08 12.27
N ASN A 242 -17.64 -6.41 11.16
CA ASN A 242 -16.77 -7.57 11.06
C ASN A 242 -15.34 -7.16 10.73
N GLY A 243 -14.40 -7.90 11.24
CA GLY A 243 -12.98 -7.67 10.97
C GLY A 243 -12.11 -8.80 11.51
N VAL A 244 -10.87 -8.79 11.09
CA VAL A 244 -9.81 -9.68 11.55
C VAL A 244 -8.64 -8.86 12.03
N ALA A 245 -7.99 -9.30 13.11
CA ALA A 245 -6.82 -8.63 13.66
C ALA A 245 -5.79 -9.65 14.14
N MET A 246 -4.52 -9.31 13.95
CA MET A 246 -3.38 -10.04 14.48
C MET A 246 -2.54 -9.05 15.30
N ILE A 247 -2.31 -9.37 16.57
CA ILE A 247 -1.56 -8.52 17.52
C ILE A 247 -0.28 -9.25 17.88
N PHE A 248 0.90 -8.53 17.88
CA PHE A 248 2.24 -9.09 18.09
C PHE A 248 2.86 -8.64 19.43
#